data_bef02d8c20f2c19c9000a2e544c96c8c
#
_entry.id   bef02d8c20f2c19c9000a2e544c96c8c
#
_cell.length_a   1.000
_cell.length_b   1.000
_cell.length_c   1.000
_cell.angle_alpha   90.00
_cell.angle_beta   90.00
_cell.angle_gamma   90.00
#
_symmetry.space_group_name_H-M   'P 1'
#
loop_
_entity.id
_entity.type
_entity.pdbx_description
1 polymer ?
#
loop_
_entity_poly.entity_id
_entity_poly.type
_entity_poly.pdbx_seq_one_letter_code
_entity_poly.pdbx_strand_id
1 'polypeptide(L)'
;MNKRYNEQDPAPQYDPETARIRRALRAQKARRRKKMRSRRLFLLGMALILLFVLVPNLWGRAERLLYPRKYEVLVDQWAETYGLDPLLVDAFIRTESGFDPQATSTVDARGLMQMTEETFIWLRSKIAPDEGLLFANLYDPETSIRFGC
;
A
#
# COMPACT_ATOMS: atom_id res chain seq x y z
N MET A 1 37.62 -41.93 28.20
CA MET A 1 37.91 -43.41 28.30
C MET A 1 38.01 -43.92 26.86
N ASN A 2 39.26 -44.06 26.38
CA ASN A 2 39.57 -44.42 24.97
C ASN A 2 39.72 -45.96 24.91
N LYS A 3 38.72 -46.65 24.33
CA LYS A 3 38.83 -48.09 24.08
C LYS A 3 39.94 -48.32 23.08
N ARG A 4 41.07 -48.81 23.55
CA ARG A 4 42.14 -49.30 22.68
C ARG A 4 41.61 -50.50 21.91
N TYR A 5 41.67 -50.44 20.60
CA TYR A 5 41.39 -51.54 19.69
C TYR A 5 42.45 -52.65 19.99
N ASN A 6 41.97 -53.84 20.31
CA ASN A 6 42.84 -54.96 20.50
C ASN A 6 43.01 -55.69 19.16
N GLU A 7 44.23 -55.83 18.67
CA GLU A 7 44.52 -56.43 17.36
C GLU A 7 44.09 -57.91 17.23
N GLN A 8 43.61 -58.53 18.34
CA GLN A 8 43.13 -59.91 18.40
C GLN A 8 41.60 -59.99 18.25
N ASP A 9 40.86 -58.89 18.14
CA ASP A 9 39.44 -58.96 17.89
C ASP A 9 39.17 -59.38 16.43
N PRO A 10 38.31 -60.42 16.19
CA PRO A 10 38.02 -60.84 14.82
C PRO A 10 37.41 -59.68 14.04
N ALA A 11 37.93 -59.49 12.83
CA ALA A 11 37.44 -58.45 11.94
C ALA A 11 35.89 -58.49 11.85
N PRO A 12 35.23 -57.33 11.85
CA PRO A 12 33.76 -57.32 11.85
C PRO A 12 33.26 -58.10 10.65
N GLN A 13 32.59 -59.22 10.93
CA GLN A 13 32.07 -60.16 9.93
C GLN A 13 31.03 -59.42 9.07
N TYR A 14 31.29 -59.36 7.76
CA TYR A 14 30.37 -58.69 6.82
C TYR A 14 29.07 -59.53 6.75
N ASP A 15 27.99 -58.95 7.32
CA ASP A 15 26.68 -59.54 7.22
C ASP A 15 25.88 -58.82 6.12
N PRO A 16 25.60 -59.49 4.98
CA PRO A 16 24.90 -58.93 3.84
C PRO A 16 23.45 -58.52 4.18
N GLU A 17 22.86 -59.12 5.17
CA GLU A 17 21.47 -58.82 5.59
C GLU A 17 21.39 -57.46 6.31
N THR A 18 22.31 -57.23 7.25
CA THR A 18 22.40 -55.94 7.93
C THR A 18 22.75 -54.81 6.98
N ALA A 19 23.57 -55.08 5.94
CA ALA A 19 23.85 -54.10 4.91
C ALA A 19 22.63 -53.74 4.06
N ARG A 20 21.80 -54.71 3.71
CA ARG A 20 20.51 -54.51 2.99
C ARG A 20 19.55 -53.64 3.82
N ILE A 21 19.37 -53.97 5.10
CA ILE A 21 18.50 -53.20 6.02
C ILE A 21 18.99 -51.76 6.15
N ARG A 22 20.28 -51.53 6.35
CA ARG A 22 20.86 -50.17 6.43
C ARG A 22 20.65 -49.36 5.13
N ARG A 23 20.77 -49.98 3.97
CA ARG A 23 20.49 -49.34 2.67
C ARG A 23 19.01 -48.96 2.53
N ALA A 24 18.09 -49.87 2.91
CA ALA A 24 16.66 -49.61 2.88
C ALA A 24 16.25 -48.45 3.81
N LEU A 25 16.78 -48.41 5.02
CA LEU A 25 16.55 -47.33 5.99
C LEU A 25 17.09 -45.97 5.49
N ARG A 26 18.28 -45.96 4.89
CA ARG A 26 18.85 -44.75 4.28
C ARG A 26 17.98 -44.25 3.12
N ALA A 27 17.52 -45.12 2.24
CA ALA A 27 16.63 -44.81 1.14
C ALA A 27 15.28 -44.26 1.64
N GLN A 28 14.68 -44.86 2.64
CA GLN A 28 13.45 -44.38 3.26
C GLN A 28 13.64 -43.00 3.91
N LYS A 29 14.75 -42.77 4.61
CA LYS A 29 15.07 -41.50 5.24
C LYS A 29 15.29 -40.41 4.17
N ALA A 30 15.96 -40.75 3.05
CA ALA A 30 16.16 -39.85 1.91
C ALA A 30 14.82 -39.45 1.24
N ARG A 31 13.91 -40.42 1.00
CA ARG A 31 12.56 -40.18 0.47
C ARG A 31 11.73 -39.27 1.39
N ARG A 32 11.75 -39.50 2.71
CA ARG A 32 11.08 -38.63 3.70
C ARG A 32 11.63 -37.21 3.69
N ARG A 33 12.96 -37.06 3.63
CA ARG A 33 13.63 -35.72 3.53
C ARG A 33 13.24 -34.99 2.24
N LYS A 34 13.21 -35.68 1.10
CA LYS A 34 12.79 -35.10 -0.19
C LYS A 34 11.34 -34.64 -0.13
N LYS A 35 10.42 -35.46 0.41
CA LYS A 35 9.01 -35.10 0.59
C LYS A 35 8.81 -33.91 1.53
N MET A 36 9.58 -33.83 2.62
CA MET A 36 9.53 -32.67 3.53
C MET A 36 10.06 -31.38 2.88
N ARG A 37 11.14 -31.48 2.10
CA ARG A 37 11.67 -30.33 1.33
C ARG A 37 10.64 -29.83 0.31
N SER A 38 10.04 -30.72 -0.45
CA SER A 38 8.99 -30.36 -1.42
C SER A 38 7.78 -29.68 -0.75
N ARG A 39 7.33 -30.21 0.39
CA ARG A 39 6.23 -29.59 1.18
C ARG A 39 6.61 -28.19 1.69
N ARG A 40 7.84 -28.01 2.18
CA ARG A 40 8.33 -26.70 2.64
C ARG A 40 8.38 -25.69 1.48
N LEU A 41 8.91 -26.10 0.32
CA LEU A 41 8.95 -25.25 -0.86
C LEU A 41 7.55 -24.86 -1.35
N PHE A 42 6.61 -25.80 -1.33
CA PHE A 42 5.21 -25.55 -1.67
C PHE A 42 4.56 -24.55 -0.70
N LEU A 43 4.76 -24.73 0.62
CA LEU A 43 4.23 -23.81 1.63
C LEU A 43 4.86 -22.42 1.52
N LEU A 44 6.15 -22.32 1.23
CA LEU A 44 6.81 -21.04 0.96
C LEU A 44 6.27 -20.36 -0.29
N GLY A 45 6.04 -21.11 -1.36
CA GLY A 45 5.41 -20.59 -2.57
C GLY A 45 4.00 -20.05 -2.32
N MET A 46 3.18 -20.83 -1.59
CA MET A 46 1.85 -20.36 -1.18
C MET A 46 1.90 -19.11 -0.30
N ALA A 47 2.83 -19.06 0.66
CA ALA A 47 2.99 -17.90 1.53
C ALA A 47 3.39 -16.65 0.75
N LEU A 48 4.28 -16.78 -0.25
CA LEU A 48 4.67 -15.68 -1.13
C LEU A 48 3.51 -15.19 -2.00
N ILE A 49 2.70 -16.10 -2.55
CA ILE A 49 1.49 -15.74 -3.32
C ILE A 49 0.50 -15.00 -2.42
N LEU A 50 0.27 -15.51 -1.22
CA LEU A 50 -0.62 -14.88 -0.24
C LEU A 50 -0.13 -13.48 0.14
N LEU A 51 1.17 -13.32 0.38
CA LEU A 51 1.79 -12.03 0.66
C LEU A 51 1.61 -11.06 -0.50
N PHE A 52 1.85 -11.53 -1.74
CA PHE A 52 1.69 -10.71 -2.95
C PHE A 52 0.25 -10.23 -3.16
N VAL A 53 -0.74 -11.02 -2.75
CA VAL A 53 -2.16 -10.63 -2.82
C VAL A 53 -2.58 -9.76 -1.64
N LEU A 54 -2.14 -10.08 -0.41
CA LEU A 54 -2.59 -9.37 0.79
C LEU A 54 -1.96 -7.99 0.95
N VAL A 55 -0.66 -7.85 0.65
CA VAL A 55 0.06 -6.58 0.87
C VAL A 55 -0.56 -5.41 0.11
N PRO A 56 -0.85 -5.48 -1.21
CA PRO A 56 -1.48 -4.38 -1.93
C PRO A 56 -2.88 -4.04 -1.41
N ASN A 57 -3.66 -5.09 -1.06
CA ASN A 57 -5.02 -4.89 -0.53
C ASN A 57 -5.02 -4.23 0.86
N LEU A 58 -4.08 -4.59 1.73
CA LEU A 58 -3.92 -3.98 3.05
C LEU A 58 -3.37 -2.56 2.94
N TRP A 59 -2.45 -2.32 1.99
CA TRP A 59 -1.87 -1.00 1.75
C TRP A 59 -2.92 0.00 1.31
N GLY A 60 -3.75 -0.33 0.31
CA GLY A 60 -4.83 0.55 -0.14
C GLY A 60 -5.89 0.85 0.93
N ARG A 61 -6.12 -0.09 1.87
CA ARG A 61 -6.99 0.16 3.04
C ARG A 61 -6.33 1.08 4.06
N ALA A 62 -5.04 0.89 4.33
CA ALA A 62 -4.28 1.73 5.24
C ALA A 62 -4.18 3.18 4.71
N GLU A 63 -3.98 3.34 3.41
CA GLU A 63 -3.91 4.65 2.75
C GLU A 63 -5.22 5.43 2.90
N ARG A 64 -6.38 4.81 2.67
CA ARG A 64 -7.69 5.44 2.90
C ARG A 64 -7.96 5.80 4.36
N LEU A 65 -7.39 5.04 5.30
CA LEU A 65 -7.52 5.31 6.75
C LEU A 65 -6.61 6.48 7.19
N LEU A 66 -5.41 6.54 6.62
CA LEU A 66 -4.41 7.58 6.92
C LEU A 66 -4.67 8.91 6.23
N TYR A 67 -5.31 8.85 5.04
CA TYR A 67 -5.58 10.00 4.19
C TYR A 67 -7.06 10.01 3.77
N PRO A 68 -8.01 10.31 4.70
CA PRO A 68 -9.41 10.40 4.37
C PRO A 68 -9.65 11.59 3.43
N ARG A 69 -10.31 11.32 2.29
CA ARG A 69 -10.70 12.32 1.31
C ARG A 69 -12.04 12.95 1.73
N LYS A 70 -11.99 14.11 2.41
CA LYS A 70 -13.18 14.74 2.99
C LYS A 70 -14.24 15.18 1.96
N TYR A 71 -13.81 15.60 0.79
CA TYR A 71 -14.65 16.17 -0.27
C TYR A 71 -14.55 15.34 -1.57
N GLU A 72 -14.40 14.02 -1.46
CA GLU A 72 -14.13 13.09 -2.57
C GLU A 72 -15.06 13.31 -3.76
N VAL A 73 -16.36 13.41 -3.54
CA VAL A 73 -17.35 13.57 -4.61
C VAL A 73 -17.15 14.89 -5.39
N LEU A 74 -16.92 16.00 -4.67
CA LEU A 74 -16.70 17.31 -5.28
C LEU A 74 -15.36 17.37 -6.01
N VAL A 75 -14.33 16.82 -5.38
CA VAL A 75 -12.97 16.76 -5.98
C VAL A 75 -12.99 15.93 -7.25
N ASP A 76 -13.58 14.74 -7.23
CA ASP A 76 -13.67 13.86 -8.40
C ASP A 76 -14.45 14.54 -9.53
N GLN A 77 -15.60 15.16 -9.24
CA GLN A 77 -16.43 15.86 -10.21
C GLN A 77 -15.66 17.00 -10.92
N TRP A 78 -15.04 17.89 -10.15
CA TRP A 78 -14.39 19.06 -10.72
C TRP A 78 -13.02 18.74 -11.33
N ALA A 79 -12.28 17.79 -10.76
CA ALA A 79 -11.05 17.28 -11.36
C ALA A 79 -11.31 16.63 -12.73
N GLU A 80 -12.35 15.77 -12.84
CA GLU A 80 -12.75 15.18 -14.13
C GLU A 80 -13.17 16.25 -15.14
N THR A 81 -13.95 17.25 -14.71
CA THR A 81 -14.42 18.35 -15.57
C THR A 81 -13.26 19.12 -16.20
N TYR A 82 -12.18 19.34 -15.45
CA TYR A 82 -11.02 20.11 -15.91
C TYR A 82 -9.82 19.23 -16.32
N GLY A 83 -9.96 17.91 -16.34
CA GLY A 83 -8.92 16.97 -16.76
C GLY A 83 -7.74 16.88 -15.81
N LEU A 84 -7.96 17.09 -14.51
CA LEU A 84 -6.96 17.00 -13.44
C LEU A 84 -6.97 15.64 -12.76
N ASP A 85 -5.84 15.27 -12.13
CA ASP A 85 -5.78 14.13 -11.22
C ASP A 85 -6.48 14.49 -9.89
N PRO A 86 -7.53 13.78 -9.47
CA PRO A 86 -8.21 14.03 -8.20
C PRO A 86 -7.29 13.98 -6.98
N LEU A 87 -6.26 13.12 -6.99
CA LEU A 87 -5.30 13.02 -5.89
C LEU A 87 -4.39 14.25 -5.82
N LEU A 88 -4.10 14.87 -6.96
CA LEU A 88 -3.39 16.13 -7.00
C LEU A 88 -4.21 17.25 -6.37
N VAL A 89 -5.52 17.34 -6.69
CA VAL A 89 -6.43 18.32 -6.10
C VAL A 89 -6.54 18.12 -4.58
N ASP A 90 -6.69 16.88 -4.11
CA ASP A 90 -6.69 16.57 -2.67
C ASP A 90 -5.37 16.99 -1.98
N ALA A 91 -4.23 16.80 -2.65
CA ALA A 91 -2.93 17.20 -2.10
C ALA A 91 -2.83 18.73 -1.97
N PHE A 92 -3.35 19.48 -2.93
CA PHE A 92 -3.44 20.95 -2.86
C PHE A 92 -4.32 21.37 -1.68
N ILE A 93 -5.55 20.89 -1.59
CA ILE A 93 -6.47 21.23 -0.49
C ILE A 93 -5.83 20.93 0.88
N ARG A 94 -5.14 19.80 0.98
CA ARG A 94 -4.45 19.43 2.21
C ARG A 94 -3.33 20.40 2.58
N THR A 95 -2.58 20.86 1.60
CA THR A 95 -1.45 21.78 1.80
C THR A 95 -1.93 23.19 2.11
N GLU A 96 -2.96 23.65 1.42
CA GLU A 96 -3.47 25.03 1.52
C GLU A 96 -4.30 25.26 2.77
N SER A 97 -5.21 24.36 3.13
CA SER A 97 -6.16 24.56 4.21
C SER A 97 -6.23 23.42 5.24
N GLY A 98 -5.56 22.29 4.99
CA GLY A 98 -5.78 21.08 5.79
C GLY A 98 -7.23 20.57 5.73
N PHE A 99 -7.94 20.83 4.65
CA PHE A 99 -9.37 20.56 4.48
C PHE A 99 -10.28 21.39 5.39
N ASP A 100 -9.86 22.58 5.83
CA ASP A 100 -10.72 23.52 6.55
C ASP A 100 -11.36 24.51 5.55
N PRO A 101 -12.68 24.43 5.33
CA PRO A 101 -13.37 25.32 4.39
C PRO A 101 -13.43 26.76 4.88
N GLN A 102 -13.23 27.01 6.19
CA GLN A 102 -13.24 28.34 6.77
C GLN A 102 -11.84 28.96 6.91
N ALA A 103 -10.84 28.30 6.35
CA ALA A 103 -9.47 28.78 6.42
C ALA A 103 -9.31 30.16 5.77
N THR A 104 -8.61 31.07 6.47
CA THR A 104 -8.24 32.39 5.98
C THR A 104 -6.79 32.66 6.34
N SER A 105 -5.98 33.01 5.33
CA SER A 105 -4.56 33.31 5.54
C SER A 105 -4.33 34.77 5.97
N THR A 106 -3.08 35.11 6.33
CA THR A 106 -2.68 36.47 6.66
C THR A 106 -2.78 37.46 5.49
N VAL A 107 -2.84 36.96 4.27
CA VAL A 107 -3.05 37.75 3.02
C VAL A 107 -4.48 37.68 2.52
N ASP A 108 -5.42 37.26 3.37
CA ASP A 108 -6.84 37.08 3.09
C ASP A 108 -7.14 36.09 1.94
N ALA A 109 -6.26 35.07 1.76
CA ALA A 109 -6.62 33.95 0.90
C ALA A 109 -7.63 33.06 1.63
N ARG A 110 -8.69 32.56 0.92
CA ARG A 110 -9.88 31.95 1.55
C ARG A 110 -10.20 30.56 1.02
N GLY A 111 -10.81 29.76 1.91
CA GLY A 111 -11.42 28.47 1.62
C GLY A 111 -10.44 27.34 1.41
N LEU A 112 -10.94 26.21 0.87
CA LEU A 112 -10.16 24.97 0.74
C LEU A 112 -8.90 25.12 -0.12
N MET A 113 -8.94 25.96 -1.16
CA MET A 113 -7.86 26.16 -2.13
C MET A 113 -7.09 27.47 -1.91
N GLN A 114 -7.36 28.19 -0.80
CA GLN A 114 -6.68 29.42 -0.39
C GLN A 114 -6.53 30.43 -1.54
N MET A 115 -7.65 30.76 -2.17
CA MET A 115 -7.66 31.72 -3.28
C MET A 115 -7.71 33.14 -2.78
N THR A 116 -6.93 34.03 -3.37
CA THR A 116 -6.99 35.48 -3.10
C THR A 116 -8.14 36.15 -3.85
N GLU A 117 -8.59 37.32 -3.37
CA GLU A 117 -9.69 38.06 -3.98
C GLU A 117 -9.41 38.44 -5.41
N GLU A 118 -8.21 38.88 -5.73
CA GLU A 118 -7.81 39.25 -7.09
C GLU A 118 -7.94 38.06 -8.04
N THR A 119 -7.41 36.89 -7.66
CA THR A 119 -7.51 35.67 -8.44
C THR A 119 -8.96 35.23 -8.63
N PHE A 120 -9.77 35.30 -7.57
CA PHE A 120 -11.19 34.96 -7.62
C PHE A 120 -11.96 35.87 -8.59
N ILE A 121 -11.77 37.18 -8.51
CA ILE A 121 -12.45 38.13 -9.40
C ILE A 121 -12.06 37.85 -10.85
N TRP A 122 -10.78 37.61 -11.13
CA TRP A 122 -10.32 37.28 -12.47
C TRP A 122 -10.94 35.97 -12.98
N LEU A 123 -10.89 34.90 -12.21
CA LEU A 123 -11.49 33.60 -12.58
C LEU A 123 -13.00 33.72 -12.76
N ARG A 124 -13.72 34.37 -11.82
CA ARG A 124 -15.16 34.57 -11.92
C ARG A 124 -15.55 35.25 -13.26
N SER A 125 -14.79 36.24 -13.69
CA SER A 125 -15.06 36.90 -14.96
C SER A 125 -14.90 35.98 -16.19
N LYS A 126 -14.20 34.84 -16.04
CA LYS A 126 -13.95 33.88 -17.12
C LYS A 126 -14.90 32.71 -17.12
N ILE A 127 -15.17 32.13 -15.93
CA ILE A 127 -15.89 30.85 -15.82
C ILE A 127 -17.30 30.98 -15.23
N ALA A 128 -17.64 32.11 -14.58
CA ALA A 128 -18.93 32.31 -13.91
C ALA A 128 -19.37 33.78 -13.89
N PRO A 129 -19.38 34.53 -15.05
CA PRO A 129 -19.64 35.98 -15.08
C PRO A 129 -21.06 36.32 -14.56
N ASP A 130 -22.02 35.45 -14.79
CA ASP A 130 -23.45 35.69 -14.51
C ASP A 130 -23.95 35.07 -13.20
N GLU A 131 -23.10 34.36 -12.45
CA GLU A 131 -23.53 33.62 -11.24
C GLU A 131 -23.65 34.50 -10.00
N GLY A 132 -23.24 35.75 -10.03
CA GLY A 132 -23.36 36.70 -8.90
C GLY A 132 -22.55 36.30 -7.66
N LEU A 133 -21.52 35.41 -7.81
CA LEU A 133 -20.70 34.92 -6.71
C LEU A 133 -19.85 36.05 -6.11
N LEU A 134 -19.79 36.07 -4.79
CA LEU A 134 -18.95 36.96 -4.00
C LEU A 134 -17.68 36.23 -3.50
N PHE A 135 -16.64 36.97 -3.15
CA PHE A 135 -15.42 36.41 -2.61
C PHE A 135 -15.64 35.54 -1.36
N ALA A 136 -16.67 35.86 -0.54
CA ALA A 136 -17.08 35.05 0.61
C ALA A 136 -17.61 33.66 0.23
N ASN A 137 -18.03 33.42 -1.01
CA ASN A 137 -18.47 32.11 -1.46
C ASN A 137 -17.33 31.09 -1.53
N LEU A 138 -16.07 31.51 -1.47
CA LEU A 138 -14.93 30.59 -1.34
C LEU A 138 -14.90 29.80 -0.04
N TYR A 139 -15.67 30.15 0.97
CA TYR A 139 -15.90 29.34 2.16
C TYR A 139 -16.86 28.15 1.93
N ASP A 140 -17.60 28.18 0.82
CA ASP A 140 -18.35 27.02 0.35
C ASP A 140 -17.40 26.02 -0.33
N PRO A 141 -17.39 24.74 0.10
CA PRO A 141 -16.47 23.74 -0.45
C PRO A 141 -16.56 23.55 -1.96
N GLU A 142 -17.78 23.54 -2.52
CA GLU A 142 -17.97 23.35 -3.96
C GLU A 142 -17.40 24.51 -4.75
N THR A 143 -17.72 25.73 -4.35
CA THR A 143 -17.20 26.95 -4.98
C THR A 143 -15.67 26.99 -4.91
N SER A 144 -15.09 26.70 -3.76
CA SER A 144 -13.64 26.71 -3.57
C SER A 144 -12.94 25.68 -4.44
N ILE A 145 -13.43 24.45 -4.51
CA ILE A 145 -12.85 23.37 -5.33
C ILE A 145 -13.02 23.68 -6.82
N ARG A 146 -14.22 24.07 -7.23
CA ARG A 146 -14.52 24.41 -8.62
C ARG A 146 -13.61 25.51 -9.19
N PHE A 147 -13.39 26.56 -8.42
CA PHE A 147 -12.54 27.68 -8.83
C PHE A 147 -11.05 27.37 -8.70
N GLY A 148 -10.67 26.43 -7.85
CA GLY A 148 -9.29 26.03 -7.66
C GLY A 148 -8.78 25.00 -8.68
N CYS A 149 -9.70 24.21 -9.29
CA CYS A 149 -9.40 23.32 -10.41
C CYS A 149 -9.28 24.08 -11.71
#